data_c92bb2a153431df5fdf264520bd74e93
#
_entry.id   c92bb2a153431df5fdf264520bd74e93
#
_cell.length_a   1.000
_cell.length_b   1.000
_cell.length_c   1.000
_cell.angle_alpha   90.00
_cell.angle_beta   90.00
_cell.angle_gamma   90.00
#
_symmetry.space_group_name_H-M   'P 1'
#
loop_
_entity.id
_entity.type
_entity.pdbx_description
1 polymer ?
#
loop_
_entity_poly.entity_id
_entity_poly.type
_entity_poly.pdbx_seq_one_letter_code
_entity_poly.pdbx_strand_id
1 'polypeptide(L)'
;MVKRLFSLCRYWLDNVPEDVHWNISDTGWAKSAYSSVFGPWSQGACVFVYHKARFEPVAILNALQKYPVSTFCSAPTAYRMMIQEDLRSYKFPKLRHCVSAGEPLNPEVFDEWREGTGLEIREGYGQTETVSQEEV
;
A
#
# COMPACT_ATOMS: atom_id res chain seq x y z
N MET A 1 -0.70 -10.55 20.31
CA MET A 1 -0.34 -9.39 19.46
C MET A 1 0.66 -9.75 18.36
N VAL A 2 1.84 -10.30 18.68
CA VAL A 2 2.89 -10.64 17.70
C VAL A 2 2.41 -11.60 16.58
N LYS A 3 1.72 -12.68 16.92
CA LYS A 3 1.22 -13.66 15.92
C LYS A 3 0.27 -13.03 14.88
N ARG A 4 -0.57 -12.07 15.29
CA ARG A 4 -1.51 -11.37 14.39
C ARG A 4 -0.79 -10.40 13.45
N LEU A 5 0.25 -9.73 13.94
CA LEU A 5 1.09 -8.88 13.08
C LEU A 5 1.76 -9.72 11.96
N PHE A 6 2.27 -10.89 12.29
CA PHE A 6 2.84 -11.81 11.31
C PHE A 6 1.82 -12.25 10.26
N SER A 7 0.60 -12.60 10.68
CA SER A 7 -0.47 -12.97 9.74
C SER A 7 -0.83 -11.83 8.80
N LEU A 8 -1.05 -10.61 9.34
CA LEU A 8 -1.34 -9.43 8.55
C LEU A 8 -0.29 -9.18 7.46
N CYS A 9 0.97 -9.25 7.83
CA CYS A 9 2.06 -8.95 6.92
C CYS A 9 2.29 -10.05 5.90
N ARG A 10 2.06 -11.30 6.29
CA ARG A 10 2.23 -12.45 5.41
C ARG A 10 1.07 -12.63 4.42
N TYR A 11 -0.16 -12.34 4.81
CA TYR A 11 -1.34 -12.65 4.00
C TYR A 11 -1.96 -11.42 3.33
N TRP A 12 -1.98 -10.27 4.01
CA TRP A 12 -2.55 -9.05 3.44
C TRP A 12 -1.51 -8.17 2.75
N LEU A 13 -0.41 -7.81 3.42
CA LEU A 13 0.70 -7.09 2.77
C LEU A 13 1.47 -8.00 1.81
N ASP A 14 1.36 -9.32 1.99
CA ASP A 14 2.00 -10.34 1.17
C ASP A 14 3.51 -10.10 1.00
N ASN A 15 4.16 -9.63 2.09
CA ASN A 15 5.58 -9.33 2.06
C ASN A 15 6.45 -10.59 2.13
N VAL A 16 7.50 -10.58 1.32
CA VAL A 16 8.58 -11.56 1.32
C VAL A 16 9.94 -10.86 1.46
N PRO A 17 11.05 -11.57 1.80
CA PRO A 17 12.36 -10.94 2.03
C PRO A 17 12.90 -10.13 0.86
N GLU A 18 12.51 -10.47 -0.37
CA GLU A 18 12.94 -9.81 -1.60
C GLU A 18 12.18 -8.51 -1.90
N ASP A 19 11.11 -8.24 -1.15
CA ASP A 19 10.27 -7.07 -1.38
C ASP A 19 10.92 -5.76 -0.94
N VAL A 20 10.57 -4.73 -1.68
CA VAL A 20 10.71 -3.32 -1.29
C VAL A 20 9.30 -2.80 -1.03
N HIS A 21 8.96 -2.66 0.24
CA HIS A 21 7.64 -2.22 0.68
C HIS A 21 7.58 -0.72 0.91
N TRP A 22 6.55 -0.09 0.39
CA TRP A 22 6.26 1.33 0.62
C TRP A 22 4.85 1.53 1.16
N ASN A 23 4.75 2.12 2.35
CA ASN A 23 3.50 2.59 2.92
C ASN A 23 3.54 4.11 3.07
N ILE A 24 2.56 4.80 2.50
CA ILE A 24 2.42 6.27 2.56
C ILE A 24 1.37 6.73 3.59
N SER A 25 1.04 5.90 4.57
CA SER A 25 0.17 6.31 5.68
C SER A 25 0.87 7.31 6.59
N ASP A 26 0.10 8.27 7.12
CA ASP A 26 0.59 9.22 8.13
C ASP A 26 1.10 8.50 9.37
N THR A 27 2.25 8.95 9.89
CA THR A 27 2.91 8.34 11.05
C THR A 27 2.14 8.51 12.37
N GLY A 28 1.16 9.39 12.41
CA GLY A 28 0.24 9.54 13.54
C GLY A 28 -0.78 8.42 13.69
N TRP A 29 -0.91 7.54 12.69
CA TRP A 29 -1.83 6.42 12.73
C TRP A 29 -1.14 5.11 13.12
N ALA A 30 -1.80 4.30 13.96
CA ALA A 30 -1.30 2.97 14.35
C ALA A 30 -0.98 2.08 13.12
N LYS A 31 -1.78 2.20 12.04
CA LYS A 31 -1.53 1.54 10.75
C LYS A 31 -0.11 1.79 10.24
N SER A 32 0.41 3.02 10.39
CA SER A 32 1.77 3.33 9.94
C SER A 32 2.82 2.49 10.67
N ALA A 33 2.74 2.35 11.99
CA ALA A 33 3.68 1.53 12.74
C ALA A 33 3.69 0.08 12.27
N TYR A 34 2.51 -0.50 12.09
CA TYR A 34 2.38 -1.91 11.69
C TYR A 34 2.75 -2.15 10.23
N SER A 35 2.22 -1.32 9.32
CA SER A 35 2.36 -1.54 7.87
C SER A 35 3.58 -0.85 7.25
N SER A 36 4.24 0.12 7.93
CA SER A 36 5.42 0.78 7.39
C SER A 36 6.73 0.17 7.90
N VAL A 37 6.77 -0.31 9.14
CA VAL A 37 8.03 -0.69 9.79
C VAL A 37 7.98 -2.13 10.30
N PHE A 38 7.20 -2.38 11.37
CA PHE A 38 7.26 -3.66 12.07
C PHE A 38 6.79 -4.84 11.22
N GLY A 39 5.77 -4.62 10.39
CA GLY A 39 5.24 -5.64 9.52
C GLY A 39 6.24 -6.09 8.46
N PRO A 40 6.64 -5.22 7.54
CA PRO A 40 7.61 -5.55 6.50
C PRO A 40 8.92 -6.11 7.05
N TRP A 41 9.48 -5.51 8.09
CA TRP A 41 10.70 -6.01 8.72
C TRP A 41 10.54 -7.39 9.34
N SER A 42 9.35 -7.71 9.89
CA SER A 42 9.09 -9.05 10.42
C SER A 42 9.13 -10.14 9.34
N GLN A 43 8.93 -9.77 8.07
CA GLN A 43 9.00 -10.64 6.90
C GLN A 43 10.36 -10.53 6.18
N GLY A 44 11.30 -9.71 6.68
CA GLY A 44 12.60 -9.50 6.05
C GLY A 44 12.60 -8.53 4.86
N ALA A 45 11.47 -7.88 4.58
CA ALA A 45 11.35 -6.94 3.46
C ALA A 45 12.09 -5.63 3.73
N CYS A 46 12.58 -5.00 2.66
CA CYS A 46 13.14 -3.66 2.68
C CYS A 46 12.03 -2.62 2.83
N VAL A 47 12.18 -1.65 3.71
CA VAL A 47 11.26 -0.52 3.85
C VAL A 47 11.74 0.65 3.02
N PHE A 48 10.92 1.07 2.05
CA PHE A 48 11.18 2.26 1.25
C PHE A 48 10.60 3.50 1.95
N VAL A 49 11.42 4.54 2.07
CA VAL A 49 11.03 5.82 2.68
C VAL A 49 11.20 6.93 1.66
N TYR A 50 10.15 7.71 1.45
CA TYR A 50 10.14 8.83 0.54
C TYR A 50 9.55 10.05 1.23
N HIS A 51 10.35 11.11 1.39
CA HIS A 51 9.90 12.33 2.03
C HIS A 51 9.35 13.32 1.01
N LYS A 52 8.13 13.77 1.23
CA LYS A 52 7.50 14.89 0.53
C LYS A 52 6.73 15.74 1.56
N ALA A 53 6.86 17.05 1.48
CA ALA A 53 6.16 17.98 2.39
C ALA A 53 4.63 17.95 2.22
N ARG A 54 4.16 17.60 1.03
CA ARG A 54 2.73 17.43 0.71
C ARG A 54 2.53 16.19 -0.16
N PHE A 55 1.35 15.60 -0.06
CA PHE A 55 0.96 14.53 -0.97
C PHE A 55 0.75 15.11 -2.38
N GLU A 56 1.44 14.54 -3.35
CA GLU A 56 1.33 14.88 -4.77
C GLU A 56 1.21 13.57 -5.57
N PRO A 57 0.05 13.26 -6.19
CA PRO A 57 -0.16 12.00 -6.93
C PRO A 57 0.93 11.71 -7.96
N VAL A 58 1.27 12.69 -8.79
CA VAL A 58 2.31 12.57 -9.82
C VAL A 58 3.67 12.21 -9.22
N ALA A 59 4.03 12.77 -8.06
CA ALA A 59 5.30 12.45 -7.42
C ALA A 59 5.33 11.01 -6.89
N ILE A 60 4.19 10.51 -6.38
CA ILE A 60 4.06 9.12 -5.92
C ILE A 60 4.15 8.16 -7.11
N LEU A 61 3.41 8.41 -8.19
CA LEU A 61 3.43 7.59 -9.40
C LEU A 61 4.84 7.55 -10.03
N ASN A 62 5.52 8.69 -10.10
CA ASN A 62 6.91 8.77 -10.56
C ASN A 62 7.87 7.97 -9.66
N ALA A 63 7.68 8.00 -8.35
CA ALA A 63 8.49 7.23 -7.43
C ALA A 63 8.26 5.71 -7.61
N LEU A 64 7.01 5.26 -7.75
CA LEU A 64 6.66 3.86 -8.05
C LEU A 64 7.26 3.38 -9.38
N GLN A 65 7.36 4.27 -10.36
CA GLN A 65 7.99 3.96 -11.65
C GLN A 65 9.51 3.90 -11.56
N LYS A 66 10.11 4.80 -10.78
CA LYS A 66 11.56 5.00 -10.71
C LYS A 66 12.27 4.02 -9.79
N TYR A 67 11.67 3.73 -8.64
CA TYR A 67 12.27 2.90 -7.60
C TYR A 67 11.72 1.47 -7.63
N PRO A 68 12.48 0.48 -7.15
CA PRO A 68 12.09 -0.93 -7.24
C PRO A 68 11.05 -1.33 -6.18
N VAL A 69 10.06 -0.49 -5.94
CA VAL A 69 8.96 -0.77 -5.01
C VAL A 69 8.13 -1.92 -5.57
N SER A 70 7.99 -2.99 -4.80
CA SER A 70 7.27 -4.20 -5.19
C SER A 70 5.91 -4.35 -4.51
N THR A 71 5.76 -3.78 -3.31
CA THR A 71 4.49 -3.78 -2.57
C THR A 71 4.18 -2.36 -2.09
N PHE A 72 2.94 -1.92 -2.30
CA PHE A 72 2.51 -0.55 -2.01
C PHE A 72 1.25 -0.53 -1.16
N CYS A 73 1.31 0.15 -0.03
CA CYS A 73 0.19 0.33 0.90
C CYS A 73 -0.17 1.81 1.01
N SER A 74 -1.45 2.12 0.87
CA SER A 74 -1.93 3.50 0.97
C SER A 74 -3.35 3.58 1.52
N ALA A 75 -3.75 4.79 1.92
CA ALA A 75 -5.13 5.07 2.25
C ALA A 75 -5.99 5.23 0.98
N PRO A 76 -7.31 4.95 1.03
CA PRO A 76 -8.23 5.15 -0.08
C PRO A 76 -8.19 6.56 -0.68
N THR A 77 -8.06 7.59 0.15
CA THR A 77 -7.96 8.97 -0.32
C THR A 77 -6.79 9.18 -1.29
N ALA A 78 -5.64 8.57 -1.04
CA ALA A 78 -4.49 8.67 -1.93
C ALA A 78 -4.74 7.96 -3.27
N TYR A 79 -5.36 6.79 -3.26
CA TYR A 79 -5.76 6.10 -4.48
C TYR A 79 -6.77 6.92 -5.31
N ARG A 80 -7.79 7.52 -4.65
CA ARG A 80 -8.75 8.42 -5.33
C ARG A 80 -8.07 9.60 -6.03
N MET A 81 -6.99 10.12 -5.45
CA MET A 81 -6.22 11.19 -6.08
C MET A 81 -5.34 10.68 -7.23
N MET A 82 -4.73 9.49 -7.08
CA MET A 82 -3.86 8.92 -8.10
C MET A 82 -4.62 8.49 -9.36
N ILE A 83 -5.85 8.00 -9.24
CA ILE A 83 -6.66 7.61 -10.42
C ILE A 83 -7.13 8.80 -11.27
N GLN A 84 -7.00 10.03 -10.79
CA GLN A 84 -7.27 11.23 -11.60
C GLN A 84 -6.15 11.53 -12.60
N GLU A 85 -5.00 10.89 -12.46
CA GLU A 85 -3.87 11.00 -13.37
C GLU A 85 -4.00 9.97 -14.52
N ASP A 86 -3.32 10.23 -15.63
CA ASP A 86 -3.25 9.24 -16.72
C ASP A 86 -2.36 8.05 -16.34
N LEU A 87 -2.93 7.09 -15.62
CA LEU A 87 -2.22 5.91 -15.12
C LEU A 87 -1.58 5.09 -16.24
N ARG A 88 -2.15 5.09 -17.45
CA ARG A 88 -1.64 4.34 -18.61
C ARG A 88 -0.28 4.86 -19.10
N SER A 89 0.04 6.12 -18.78
CA SER A 89 1.33 6.73 -19.11
C SER A 89 2.48 6.24 -18.22
N TYR A 90 2.17 5.61 -17.08
CA TYR A 90 3.17 5.09 -16.14
C TYR A 90 3.44 3.60 -16.35
N LYS A 91 4.65 3.17 -15.99
CA LYS A 91 5.05 1.75 -15.98
C LYS A 91 5.62 1.41 -14.61
N PHE A 92 5.08 0.37 -14.01
CA PHE A 92 5.49 -0.09 -12.67
C PHE A 92 6.15 -1.47 -12.76
N PRO A 93 7.40 -1.56 -13.21
CA PRO A 93 8.02 -2.83 -13.61
C PRO A 93 8.26 -3.80 -12.44
N LYS A 94 8.26 -3.31 -11.22
CA LYS A 94 8.49 -4.11 -10.01
C LYS A 94 7.27 -4.21 -9.11
N LEU A 95 6.30 -3.31 -9.25
CA LEU A 95 5.11 -3.30 -8.41
C LEU A 95 4.25 -4.53 -8.74
N ARG A 96 4.01 -5.36 -7.73
CA ARG A 96 3.25 -6.60 -7.85
C ARG A 96 2.01 -6.66 -6.98
N HIS A 97 1.96 -5.84 -5.92
CA HIS A 97 0.91 -5.93 -4.91
C HIS A 97 0.57 -4.55 -4.36
N CYS A 98 -0.71 -4.22 -4.39
CA CYS A 98 -1.25 -2.95 -3.90
C CYS A 98 -2.32 -3.24 -2.85
N VAL A 99 -2.25 -2.52 -1.72
CA VAL A 99 -3.22 -2.68 -0.64
C VAL A 99 -3.74 -1.34 -0.16
N SER A 100 -4.96 -1.34 0.33
CA SER A 100 -5.62 -0.18 0.93
C SER A 100 -6.33 -0.57 2.21
N ALA A 101 -6.34 0.32 3.20
CA ALA A 101 -7.11 0.17 4.42
C ALA A 101 -7.32 1.51 5.13
N GLY A 102 -8.28 1.54 6.04
CA GLY A 102 -8.59 2.69 6.89
C GLY A 102 -10.00 3.24 6.68
N GLU A 103 -10.51 3.16 5.49
CA GLU A 103 -11.89 3.48 5.10
C GLU A 103 -12.26 2.65 3.85
N PRO A 104 -13.55 2.44 3.55
CA PRO A 104 -13.95 1.72 2.35
C PRO A 104 -13.45 2.39 1.08
N LEU A 105 -12.98 1.59 0.13
CA LEU A 105 -12.58 2.04 -1.19
C LEU A 105 -13.76 1.85 -2.18
N ASN A 106 -14.06 2.89 -2.95
CA ASN A 106 -15.15 2.83 -3.93
C ASN A 106 -14.81 1.85 -5.07
N PRO A 107 -15.80 1.08 -5.58
CA PRO A 107 -15.60 0.16 -6.70
C PRO A 107 -14.94 0.81 -7.92
N GLU A 108 -15.31 2.03 -8.26
CA GLU A 108 -14.71 2.82 -9.34
C GLU A 108 -13.19 2.94 -9.22
N VAL A 109 -12.67 3.10 -8.00
CA VAL A 109 -11.22 3.23 -7.77
C VAL A 109 -10.48 1.93 -8.06
N PHE A 110 -11.09 0.77 -7.71
CA PHE A 110 -10.54 -0.54 -8.06
C PHE A 110 -10.46 -0.72 -9.58
N ASP A 111 -11.54 -0.38 -10.28
CA ASP A 111 -11.64 -0.56 -11.73
C ASP A 111 -10.66 0.35 -12.47
N GLU A 112 -10.64 1.65 -12.16
CA GLU A 112 -9.73 2.63 -12.77
C GLU A 112 -8.24 2.28 -12.51
N TRP A 113 -7.91 1.87 -11.29
CA TRP A 113 -6.55 1.43 -10.97
C TRP A 113 -6.15 0.20 -11.76
N ARG A 114 -7.02 -0.81 -11.82
CA ARG A 114 -6.79 -2.06 -12.57
C ARG A 114 -6.66 -1.79 -14.07
N GLU A 115 -7.55 -0.97 -14.64
CA GLU A 115 -7.50 -0.62 -16.06
C GLU A 115 -6.24 0.18 -16.43
N GLY A 116 -5.83 1.11 -15.57
CA GLY A 116 -4.68 1.96 -15.80
C GLY A 116 -3.33 1.27 -15.58
N THR A 117 -3.24 0.38 -14.60
CA THR A 117 -1.97 -0.22 -14.18
C THR A 117 -1.84 -1.72 -14.45
N GLY A 118 -2.95 -2.43 -14.64
CA GLY A 118 -3.01 -3.89 -14.69
C GLY A 118 -2.90 -4.57 -13.32
N LEU A 119 -2.92 -3.82 -12.22
CA LEU A 119 -2.77 -4.32 -10.85
C LEU A 119 -4.09 -4.17 -10.07
N GLU A 120 -4.35 -5.13 -9.20
CA GLU A 120 -5.48 -5.07 -8.28
C GLU A 120 -5.08 -4.43 -6.95
N ILE A 121 -6.02 -3.69 -6.34
CA ILE A 121 -5.90 -3.24 -4.96
C ILE A 121 -6.61 -4.26 -4.08
N ARG A 122 -5.98 -4.73 -3.02
CA ARG A 122 -6.64 -5.52 -1.98
C ARG A 122 -6.99 -4.62 -0.80
N GLU A 123 -8.22 -4.70 -0.37
CA GLU A 123 -8.71 -3.94 0.77
C GLU A 123 -8.57 -4.73 2.06
N GLY A 124 -8.13 -4.06 3.13
CA GLY A 124 -8.06 -4.61 4.48
C GLY A 124 -8.94 -3.82 5.42
N TYR A 125 -9.75 -4.55 6.21
CA TYR A 125 -10.55 -3.97 7.28
C TYR A 125 -9.84 -4.07 8.63
N GLY A 126 -9.87 -3.00 9.40
CA GLY A 126 -9.38 -2.99 10.77
C GLY A 126 -9.82 -1.74 11.53
N GLN A 127 -10.06 -1.91 12.82
CA GLN A 127 -10.37 -0.84 13.77
C GLN A 127 -9.48 -0.97 15.00
N THR A 128 -9.40 0.09 15.82
CA THR A 128 -8.66 0.04 17.09
C THR A 128 -9.15 -1.09 17.99
N GLU A 129 -10.45 -1.39 17.92
CA GLU A 129 -11.14 -2.42 18.73
C GLU A 129 -10.93 -3.84 18.21
N THR A 130 -10.65 -4.02 16.92
CA THR A 130 -10.66 -5.35 16.27
C THR A 130 -9.27 -5.88 15.94
N VAL A 131 -8.24 -5.04 15.88
CA VAL A 131 -6.90 -5.43 15.39
C VAL A 131 -7.00 -6.20 14.07
N SER A 132 -7.30 -5.51 13.01
CA SER A 132 -7.41 -5.95 11.60
C SER A 132 -8.03 -7.35 11.40
N GLN A 133 -9.22 -7.40 10.81
CA GLN A 133 -9.78 -8.60 10.20
C GLN A 133 -9.49 -8.54 8.71
N GLU A 134 -8.93 -9.63 8.19
CA GLU A 134 -8.79 -9.82 6.75
C GLU A 134 -10.17 -10.14 6.19
N GLU A 135 -10.68 -9.31 5.26
CA GLU A 135 -11.67 -9.79 4.31
C GLU A 135 -10.91 -10.19 3.04
N VAL A 136 -11.06 -11.47 2.71
CA VAL A 136 -10.57 -12.10 1.49
C VAL A 136 -11.53 -11.77 0.35
#